data_2bb097a8720492dc42c0c5a0952d85ff
#
_entry.id   2bb097a8720492dc42c0c5a0952d85ff
#
_cell.length_a   1.000
_cell.length_b   1.000
_cell.length_c   1.000
_cell.angle_alpha   90.00
_cell.angle_beta   90.00
_cell.angle_gamma   90.00
#
_symmetry.space_group_name_H-M   'P 1'
#
loop_
_entity.id
_entity.type
_entity.pdbx_description
1 polymer ?
#
loop_
_entity_poly.entity_id
_entity_poly.type
_entity_poly.pdbx_seq_one_letter_code
_entity_poly.pdbx_strand_id
1 'polypeptide(L)'
;LFLLAVFPLITCAGDTLPAGPPYRVLAQDRGKVAITDPSGKVEWEVPVRHTAHDIQLLPNGNILIPTDNVTVVEMTPDKKIVWKHVSRPVDGYKGPVEIHAFQRLPDGLTMIAETGNKRIIEVDAEDKVVKQVKLVVNRPDSHRDTRRVRKLTNGHYLVCHELDGTVREYDDAGKVVWSYKLDLAGRPASPGHEGHGTEVFNALRKPDGNTIIAGGNNNRVFEVTTEGKTVWSIDHDELPGIELHWVTSLQLRPNGNLIFGNTHAGKENPQLIEVTRDKKVVWTLKDFQTFGNDLCASQVINVEEGVIR
;
A
#
# COMPACT_ATOMS: atom_id res chain seq x y z
N LEU A 1 47.52 -35.08 -35.75
CA LEU A 1 46.39 -35.39 -34.85
C LEU A 1 45.98 -34.14 -34.13
N PHE A 2 44.86 -33.52 -34.59
CA PHE A 2 44.25 -32.37 -33.89
C PHE A 2 43.19 -32.88 -32.92
N LEU A 3 43.38 -32.65 -31.65
CA LEU A 3 42.34 -32.87 -30.63
C LEU A 3 41.37 -31.69 -30.67
N LEU A 4 40.11 -31.92 -31.06
CA LEU A 4 39.02 -30.97 -30.87
C LEU A 4 38.56 -31.09 -29.40
N ALA A 5 38.76 -30.02 -28.61
CA ALA A 5 38.17 -29.89 -27.30
C ALA A 5 36.71 -29.45 -27.46
N VAL A 6 35.78 -30.34 -27.10
CA VAL A 6 34.34 -30.01 -27.00
C VAL A 6 34.07 -29.39 -25.62
N PHE A 7 33.81 -28.10 -25.58
CA PHE A 7 33.30 -27.44 -24.37
C PHE A 7 31.79 -27.69 -24.25
N PRO A 8 31.29 -28.15 -23.11
CA PRO A 8 29.86 -28.23 -22.89
C PRO A 8 29.26 -26.82 -22.82
N LEU A 9 28.26 -26.55 -23.64
CA LEU A 9 27.37 -25.38 -23.48
C LEU A 9 26.63 -25.55 -22.17
N ILE A 10 26.99 -24.76 -21.17
CA ILE A 10 26.18 -24.56 -19.95
C ILE A 10 25.01 -23.69 -20.39
N THR A 11 23.87 -24.30 -20.64
CA THR A 11 22.59 -23.60 -20.73
C THR A 11 22.25 -23.14 -19.32
N CYS A 12 22.39 -21.83 -19.04
CA CYS A 12 21.75 -21.20 -17.88
C CYS A 12 20.25 -21.45 -18.05
N ALA A 13 19.69 -22.38 -17.27
CA ALA A 13 18.26 -22.43 -17.04
C ALA A 13 17.91 -21.09 -16.40
N GLY A 14 17.17 -20.27 -17.12
CA GLY A 14 16.60 -19.03 -16.53
C GLY A 14 15.75 -19.46 -15.34
N ASP A 15 16.13 -19.01 -14.15
CA ASP A 15 15.34 -19.23 -12.94
C ASP A 15 13.96 -18.60 -13.17
N THR A 16 12.99 -19.45 -13.51
CA THR A 16 11.58 -19.04 -13.52
C THR A 16 11.20 -18.75 -12.08
N LEU A 17 10.81 -17.50 -11.79
CA LEU A 17 10.30 -17.12 -10.48
C LEU A 17 9.19 -18.10 -10.06
N PRO A 18 9.17 -18.57 -8.81
CA PRO A 18 8.22 -19.59 -8.38
C PRO A 18 6.78 -19.10 -8.56
N ALA A 19 5.97 -19.91 -9.24
CA ALA A 19 4.53 -19.76 -9.20
C ALA A 19 4.08 -20.09 -7.77
N GLY A 20 3.72 -19.07 -7.00
CA GLY A 20 3.22 -19.23 -5.63
C GLY A 20 1.80 -19.77 -5.59
N PRO A 21 1.19 -19.82 -4.38
CA PRO A 21 -0.21 -20.21 -4.22
C PRO A 21 -1.10 -19.32 -5.07
N PRO A 22 -2.18 -19.89 -5.63
CA PRO A 22 -3.04 -19.19 -6.57
C PRO A 22 -3.86 -18.11 -5.86
N TYR A 23 -3.40 -16.87 -5.90
CA TYR A 23 -4.10 -15.76 -5.27
C TYR A 23 -5.10 -15.10 -6.20
N ARG A 24 -6.25 -14.73 -5.64
CA ARG A 24 -7.13 -13.71 -6.21
C ARG A 24 -6.62 -12.34 -5.78
N VAL A 25 -6.63 -11.40 -6.70
CA VAL A 25 -6.10 -10.05 -6.46
C VAL A 25 -7.18 -9.02 -6.74
N LEU A 26 -7.51 -8.20 -5.73
CA LEU A 26 -8.27 -6.98 -5.87
C LEU A 26 -7.27 -5.84 -6.03
N ALA A 27 -7.34 -5.09 -7.13
CA ALA A 27 -6.42 -3.98 -7.38
C ALA A 27 -7.04 -2.89 -8.25
N GLN A 28 -6.42 -1.71 -8.23
CA GLN A 28 -6.80 -0.57 -9.04
C GLN A 28 -5.64 -0.14 -9.92
N ASP A 29 -5.89 -0.10 -11.22
CA ASP A 29 -5.01 0.51 -12.23
C ASP A 29 -5.78 0.69 -13.55
N ARG A 30 -5.23 1.43 -14.51
CA ARG A 30 -5.80 1.65 -15.85
C ARG A 30 -7.26 2.11 -15.84
N GLY A 31 -7.61 2.97 -14.87
CA GLY A 31 -8.96 3.55 -14.80
C GLY A 31 -10.04 2.56 -14.36
N LYS A 32 -9.68 1.47 -13.70
CA LYS A 32 -10.61 0.48 -13.15
C LYS A 32 -10.13 -0.10 -11.82
N VAL A 33 -11.08 -0.54 -11.02
CA VAL A 33 -10.87 -1.52 -9.95
C VAL A 33 -11.29 -2.87 -10.47
N ALA A 34 -10.45 -3.89 -10.30
CA ALA A 34 -10.75 -5.24 -10.76
C ALA A 34 -10.37 -6.30 -9.71
N ILE A 35 -11.07 -7.43 -9.77
CA ILE A 35 -10.66 -8.67 -9.12
C ILE A 35 -10.25 -9.64 -10.21
N THR A 36 -9.06 -10.20 -10.09
CA THR A 36 -8.59 -11.28 -10.94
C THR A 36 -8.51 -12.59 -10.18
N ASP A 37 -8.80 -13.68 -10.88
CA ASP A 37 -8.54 -15.04 -10.38
C ASP A 37 -7.03 -15.37 -10.47
N PRO A 38 -6.62 -16.54 -9.96
CA PRO A 38 -5.21 -16.96 -10.01
C PRO A 38 -4.63 -17.12 -11.40
N SER A 39 -5.45 -17.23 -12.44
CA SER A 39 -5.01 -17.34 -13.85
C SER A 39 -4.84 -15.95 -14.49
N GLY A 40 -5.17 -14.86 -13.77
CA GLY A 40 -5.20 -13.49 -14.30
C GLY A 40 -6.52 -13.12 -14.99
N LYS A 41 -7.51 -14.02 -14.99
CA LYS A 41 -8.82 -13.72 -15.58
C LYS A 41 -9.59 -12.75 -14.68
N VAL A 42 -10.13 -11.69 -15.27
CA VAL A 42 -10.99 -10.73 -14.56
C VAL A 42 -12.32 -11.39 -14.20
N GLU A 43 -12.62 -11.45 -12.91
CA GLU A 43 -13.90 -11.95 -12.37
C GLU A 43 -14.90 -10.83 -12.11
N TRP A 44 -14.40 -9.66 -11.77
CA TRP A 44 -15.19 -8.48 -11.45
C TRP A 44 -14.41 -7.22 -11.77
N GLU A 45 -15.05 -6.17 -12.30
CA GLU A 45 -14.43 -4.87 -12.50
C GLU A 45 -15.45 -3.74 -12.53
N VAL A 46 -15.01 -2.53 -12.15
CA VAL A 46 -15.75 -1.28 -12.31
C VAL A 46 -14.80 -0.16 -12.74
N PRO A 47 -15.27 0.78 -13.59
CA PRO A 47 -14.46 1.93 -13.98
C PRO A 47 -14.33 2.90 -12.79
N VAL A 48 -13.14 3.49 -12.64
CA VAL A 48 -12.85 4.58 -11.71
C VAL A 48 -12.06 5.67 -12.42
N ARG A 49 -12.21 6.94 -11.99
CA ARG A 49 -11.59 8.09 -12.68
C ARG A 49 -10.29 8.57 -12.03
N HIS A 50 -9.80 7.86 -11.05
CA HIS A 50 -8.69 8.31 -10.22
C HIS A 50 -7.79 7.13 -9.85
N THR A 51 -6.50 7.37 -9.64
CA THR A 51 -5.58 6.38 -9.09
C THR A 51 -5.84 6.21 -7.60
N ALA A 52 -6.28 5.03 -7.19
CA ALA A 52 -6.48 4.71 -5.78
C ALA A 52 -5.15 4.45 -5.07
N HIS A 53 -5.05 4.93 -3.83
CA HIS A 53 -3.96 4.58 -2.93
C HIS A 53 -4.40 3.57 -1.86
N ASP A 54 -5.71 3.38 -1.71
CA ASP A 54 -6.30 2.39 -0.80
C ASP A 54 -7.50 1.68 -1.44
N ILE A 55 -7.75 0.45 -1.00
CA ILE A 55 -8.85 -0.40 -1.44
C ILE A 55 -9.09 -1.47 -0.37
N GLN A 56 -10.34 -1.86 -0.15
CA GLN A 56 -10.66 -2.86 0.88
C GLN A 56 -11.81 -3.78 0.48
N LEU A 57 -11.56 -5.09 0.44
CA LEU A 57 -12.62 -6.09 0.47
C LEU A 57 -13.13 -6.22 1.91
N LEU A 58 -14.43 -6.11 2.10
CA LEU A 58 -15.10 -6.23 3.40
C LEU A 58 -15.52 -7.69 3.68
N PRO A 59 -15.70 -8.08 4.96
CA PRO A 59 -16.14 -9.43 5.32
C PRO A 59 -17.48 -9.84 4.71
N ASN A 60 -18.38 -8.89 4.42
CA ASN A 60 -19.66 -9.11 3.76
C ASN A 60 -19.56 -9.28 2.24
N GLY A 61 -18.35 -9.24 1.68
CA GLY A 61 -18.09 -9.32 0.24
C GLY A 61 -18.21 -8.00 -0.51
N ASN A 62 -18.64 -6.91 0.14
CA ASN A 62 -18.64 -5.58 -0.45
C ASN A 62 -17.21 -5.03 -0.53
N ILE A 63 -17.02 -4.01 -1.35
CA ILE A 63 -15.71 -3.42 -1.58
C ILE A 63 -15.78 -1.92 -1.29
N LEU A 64 -14.86 -1.41 -0.45
CA LEU A 64 -14.61 0.02 -0.32
C LEU A 64 -13.62 0.45 -1.38
N ILE A 65 -14.01 1.42 -2.20
CA ILE A 65 -13.19 1.98 -3.28
C ILE A 65 -13.36 3.50 -3.38
N PRO A 66 -12.33 4.24 -3.78
CA PRO A 66 -12.51 5.63 -4.19
C PRO A 66 -13.05 5.64 -5.63
N THR A 67 -13.98 6.56 -5.93
CA THR A 67 -14.49 6.78 -7.29
C THR A 67 -13.89 8.01 -7.95
N ASP A 68 -13.39 8.92 -7.14
CA ASP A 68 -12.62 10.11 -7.49
C ASP A 68 -11.76 10.55 -6.28
N ASN A 69 -11.06 11.69 -6.37
CA ASN A 69 -10.14 12.17 -5.33
C ASN A 69 -10.79 12.41 -3.96
N VAL A 70 -12.10 12.65 -3.91
CA VAL A 70 -12.80 13.07 -2.67
C VAL A 70 -13.92 12.11 -2.25
N THR A 71 -14.21 11.07 -3.05
CA THR A 71 -15.35 10.19 -2.85
C THR A 71 -14.92 8.77 -2.56
N VAL A 72 -15.37 8.20 -1.45
CA VAL A 72 -15.28 6.77 -1.13
C VAL A 72 -16.68 6.17 -1.14
N VAL A 73 -16.82 4.99 -1.74
CA VAL A 73 -18.08 4.24 -1.75
C VAL A 73 -17.87 2.82 -1.23
N GLU A 74 -18.92 2.28 -0.60
CA GLU A 74 -19.07 0.83 -0.42
C GLU A 74 -19.94 0.30 -1.57
N MET A 75 -19.39 -0.65 -2.30
CA MET A 75 -20.03 -1.24 -3.47
C MET A 75 -20.24 -2.74 -3.26
N THR A 76 -21.43 -3.23 -3.59
CA THR A 76 -21.77 -4.66 -3.53
C THR A 76 -21.14 -5.43 -4.71
N PRO A 77 -21.05 -6.77 -4.66
CA PRO A 77 -20.59 -7.58 -5.80
C PRO A 77 -21.41 -7.36 -7.07
N ASP A 78 -22.71 -7.05 -6.97
CA ASP A 78 -23.58 -6.69 -8.10
C ASP A 78 -23.50 -5.21 -8.50
N LYS A 79 -22.42 -4.52 -8.05
CA LYS A 79 -22.03 -3.16 -8.43
C LYS A 79 -23.01 -2.05 -8.00
N LYS A 80 -23.78 -2.27 -6.94
CA LYS A 80 -24.63 -1.24 -6.34
C LYS A 80 -23.88 -0.50 -5.25
N ILE A 81 -23.96 0.82 -5.24
CA ILE A 81 -23.44 1.65 -4.15
C ILE A 81 -24.45 1.59 -3.01
N VAL A 82 -24.00 1.12 -1.84
CA VAL A 82 -24.82 1.00 -0.62
C VAL A 82 -24.44 2.00 0.46
N TRP A 83 -23.26 2.60 0.36
CA TRP A 83 -22.81 3.69 1.21
C TRP A 83 -21.86 4.60 0.42
N LYS A 84 -21.81 5.89 0.79
CA LYS A 84 -20.98 6.89 0.11
C LYS A 84 -20.60 8.00 1.08
N HIS A 85 -19.32 8.41 1.04
CA HIS A 85 -18.82 9.64 1.65
C HIS A 85 -18.20 10.57 0.60
N VAL A 86 -18.38 11.88 0.77
CA VAL A 86 -17.74 12.90 -0.08
C VAL A 86 -17.06 13.93 0.81
N SER A 87 -15.73 13.89 0.85
CA SER A 87 -14.93 14.87 1.59
C SER A 87 -15.02 16.28 0.97
N ARG A 88 -14.98 17.29 1.83
CA ARG A 88 -15.02 18.71 1.45
C ARG A 88 -13.98 19.48 2.22
N PRO A 89 -13.48 20.62 1.70
CA PRO A 89 -12.66 21.53 2.46
C PRO A 89 -13.36 21.94 3.77
N VAL A 90 -12.63 21.96 4.89
CA VAL A 90 -13.11 22.50 6.15
C VAL A 90 -13.19 24.02 6.11
N ASP A 91 -13.97 24.62 7.01
CA ASP A 91 -14.10 26.06 7.11
C ASP A 91 -12.73 26.76 7.21
N GLY A 92 -12.53 27.77 6.36
CA GLY A 92 -11.28 28.52 6.27
C GLY A 92 -10.20 27.90 5.39
N TYR A 93 -10.34 26.64 4.95
CA TYR A 93 -9.45 26.02 3.96
C TYR A 93 -10.06 26.10 2.55
N LYS A 94 -9.29 26.62 1.59
CA LYS A 94 -9.74 26.84 0.20
C LYS A 94 -9.01 25.95 -0.82
N GLY A 95 -8.08 25.11 -0.35
CA GLY A 95 -7.33 24.20 -1.22
C GLY A 95 -8.10 22.93 -1.55
N PRO A 96 -7.55 22.08 -2.43
CA PRO A 96 -8.11 20.77 -2.72
C PRO A 96 -8.01 19.83 -1.51
N VAL A 97 -8.94 18.87 -1.46
CA VAL A 97 -8.94 17.76 -0.51
C VAL A 97 -8.84 16.48 -1.30
N GLU A 98 -8.02 15.52 -0.82
CA GLU A 98 -7.94 14.20 -1.42
C GLU A 98 -8.08 13.12 -0.35
N ILE A 99 -8.63 11.95 -0.72
CA ILE A 99 -8.72 10.78 0.15
C ILE A 99 -7.72 9.75 -0.36
N HIS A 100 -6.67 9.49 0.43
CA HIS A 100 -5.66 8.47 0.10
C HIS A 100 -5.75 7.22 0.97
N ALA A 101 -6.41 7.29 2.11
CA ALA A 101 -6.59 6.14 3.00
C ALA A 101 -7.97 6.10 3.62
N PHE A 102 -8.52 4.90 3.72
CA PHE A 102 -9.77 4.64 4.41
C PHE A 102 -9.77 3.21 4.96
N GLN A 103 -10.61 2.97 5.96
CA GLN A 103 -10.72 1.65 6.59
C GLN A 103 -12.11 1.50 7.20
N ARG A 104 -12.83 0.42 6.87
CA ARG A 104 -14.00 0.00 7.64
C ARG A 104 -13.51 -0.57 8.96
N LEU A 105 -14.01 -0.04 10.05
CA LEU A 105 -13.67 -0.43 11.41
C LEU A 105 -14.62 -1.54 11.92
N PRO A 106 -14.18 -2.32 12.93
CA PRO A 106 -15.01 -3.40 13.49
C PRO A 106 -16.34 -2.93 14.11
N ASP A 107 -16.42 -1.69 14.55
CA ASP A 107 -17.63 -1.06 15.11
C ASP A 107 -18.61 -0.54 14.03
N GLY A 108 -18.29 -0.73 12.75
CA GLY A 108 -19.10 -0.30 11.61
C GLY A 108 -18.77 1.10 11.10
N LEU A 109 -17.98 1.89 11.83
CA LEU A 109 -17.53 3.20 11.34
C LEU A 109 -16.57 3.06 10.16
N THR A 110 -16.45 4.10 9.36
CA THR A 110 -15.43 4.20 8.32
C THR A 110 -14.44 5.29 8.68
N MET A 111 -13.19 4.92 8.96
CA MET A 111 -12.08 5.86 9.07
C MET A 111 -11.70 6.37 7.68
N ILE A 112 -11.51 7.67 7.53
CA ILE A 112 -11.08 8.35 6.30
C ILE A 112 -9.99 9.36 6.64
N ALA A 113 -8.88 9.32 5.91
CA ALA A 113 -7.83 10.33 6.01
C ALA A 113 -8.00 11.36 4.89
N GLU A 114 -8.20 12.62 5.28
CA GLU A 114 -8.37 13.75 4.36
C GLU A 114 -7.08 14.56 4.29
N THR A 115 -6.35 14.41 3.19
CA THR A 115 -5.21 15.29 2.89
C THR A 115 -5.71 16.70 2.56
N GLY A 116 -4.87 17.70 2.68
CA GLY A 116 -5.32 19.09 2.59
C GLY A 116 -6.04 19.57 3.84
N ASN A 117 -7.09 18.87 4.28
CA ASN A 117 -7.73 19.13 5.58
C ASN A 117 -6.84 18.78 6.79
N LYS A 118 -5.83 17.97 6.59
CA LYS A 118 -4.88 17.49 7.61
C LYS A 118 -5.58 16.87 8.82
N ARG A 119 -6.49 15.94 8.54
CA ARG A 119 -7.25 15.24 9.58
C ARG A 119 -7.61 13.81 9.19
N ILE A 120 -7.92 13.02 10.18
CA ILE A 120 -8.66 11.77 10.07
C ILE A 120 -10.07 12.04 10.57
N ILE A 121 -11.07 11.48 9.90
CA ILE A 121 -12.45 11.44 10.37
C ILE A 121 -12.91 9.98 10.52
N GLU A 122 -13.86 9.74 11.41
CA GLU A 122 -14.65 8.51 11.46
C GLU A 122 -16.10 8.86 11.17
N VAL A 123 -16.68 8.12 10.22
CA VAL A 123 -18.00 8.41 9.63
C VAL A 123 -18.89 7.20 9.88
N ASP A 124 -20.13 7.45 10.28
CA ASP A 124 -21.14 6.40 10.51
C ASP A 124 -21.85 5.95 9.21
N ALA A 125 -22.82 5.05 9.37
CA ALA A 125 -23.60 4.50 8.25
C ALA A 125 -24.48 5.56 7.57
N GLU A 126 -24.85 6.63 8.27
CA GLU A 126 -25.66 7.75 7.79
C GLU A 126 -24.82 8.88 7.21
N ASP A 127 -23.51 8.64 6.96
CA ASP A 127 -22.54 9.62 6.43
C ASP A 127 -22.29 10.82 7.37
N LYS A 128 -22.46 10.63 8.68
CA LYS A 128 -22.19 11.66 9.69
C LYS A 128 -20.80 11.47 10.28
N VAL A 129 -20.02 12.55 10.33
CA VAL A 129 -18.73 12.57 11.05
C VAL A 129 -18.98 12.50 12.56
N VAL A 130 -18.56 11.41 13.18
CA VAL A 130 -18.72 11.17 14.63
C VAL A 130 -17.42 11.39 15.41
N LYS A 131 -16.28 11.35 14.72
CA LYS A 131 -14.96 11.62 15.32
C LYS A 131 -14.07 12.36 14.33
N GLN A 132 -13.19 13.21 14.87
CA GLN A 132 -12.17 13.91 14.09
C GLN A 132 -10.86 13.94 14.87
N VAL A 133 -9.75 13.64 14.18
CA VAL A 133 -8.38 13.70 14.72
C VAL A 133 -7.53 14.59 13.82
N LYS A 134 -6.98 15.66 14.37
CA LYS A 134 -6.11 16.58 13.64
C LYS A 134 -4.71 15.99 13.47
N LEU A 135 -4.16 16.11 12.28
CA LEU A 135 -2.81 15.63 11.97
C LEU A 135 -1.79 16.77 12.02
N VAL A 136 -0.59 16.45 12.51
CA VAL A 136 0.58 17.32 12.45
C VAL A 136 1.30 17.08 11.12
N VAL A 137 1.30 18.06 10.24
CA VAL A 137 1.95 18.01 8.92
C VAL A 137 2.95 19.16 8.85
N ASN A 138 4.24 18.84 8.67
CA ASN A 138 5.32 19.84 8.65
C ASN A 138 5.40 20.52 7.27
N ARG A 139 5.13 19.78 6.21
CA ARG A 139 5.17 20.26 4.81
C ARG A 139 3.80 20.02 4.16
N PRO A 140 2.82 20.93 4.38
CA PRO A 140 1.47 20.78 3.85
C PRO A 140 1.45 20.72 2.32
N ASP A 141 0.81 19.67 1.80
CA ASP A 141 0.56 19.48 0.38
C ASP A 141 -0.67 18.59 0.25
N SER A 142 -1.71 19.04 -0.42
CA SER A 142 -2.99 18.33 -0.50
C SER A 142 -2.91 16.95 -1.17
N HIS A 143 -1.85 16.69 -1.92
CA HIS A 143 -1.62 15.40 -2.57
C HIS A 143 -0.64 14.52 -1.79
N ARG A 144 0.36 15.09 -1.08
CA ARG A 144 1.49 14.34 -0.50
C ARG A 144 1.63 14.48 1.01
N ASP A 145 0.70 15.12 1.72
CA ASP A 145 0.84 15.26 3.17
C ASP A 145 0.50 13.98 3.94
N THR A 146 -0.37 13.12 3.41
CA THR A 146 -0.77 11.87 4.05
C THR A 146 -1.05 10.79 2.99
N ARG A 147 -0.43 9.61 3.11
CA ARG A 147 -0.68 8.48 2.21
C ARG A 147 -1.50 7.39 2.90
N ARG A 148 -0.90 6.57 3.70
CA ARG A 148 -1.57 5.45 4.35
C ARG A 148 -1.89 5.76 5.80
N VAL A 149 -3.09 5.39 6.22
CA VAL A 149 -3.51 5.45 7.62
C VAL A 149 -4.19 4.15 7.99
N ARG A 150 -3.88 3.65 9.18
CA ARG A 150 -4.56 2.51 9.79
C ARG A 150 -4.89 2.79 11.25
N LYS A 151 -6.13 2.51 11.65
CA LYS A 151 -6.50 2.47 13.06
C LYS A 151 -5.98 1.18 13.67
N LEU A 152 -5.21 1.30 14.73
CA LEU A 152 -4.61 0.18 15.44
C LEU A 152 -5.61 -0.41 16.47
N THR A 153 -5.34 -1.61 16.95
CA THR A 153 -6.19 -2.29 17.95
C THR A 153 -6.23 -1.59 19.30
N ASN A 154 -5.22 -0.75 19.62
CA ASN A 154 -5.21 0.11 20.81
C ASN A 154 -6.03 1.42 20.62
N GLY A 155 -6.66 1.62 19.47
CA GLY A 155 -7.44 2.81 19.13
C GLY A 155 -6.64 3.96 18.53
N HIS A 156 -5.31 3.87 18.48
CA HIS A 156 -4.45 4.87 17.86
C HIS A 156 -4.48 4.79 16.33
N TYR A 157 -3.87 5.78 15.66
CA TYR A 157 -3.78 5.85 14.21
C TYR A 157 -2.31 5.88 13.77
N LEU A 158 -1.91 4.90 12.98
CA LEU A 158 -0.59 4.88 12.34
C LEU A 158 -0.69 5.59 10.99
N VAL A 159 0.07 6.64 10.80
CA VAL A 159 -0.05 7.58 9.67
C VAL A 159 1.27 7.72 8.94
N CYS A 160 1.25 7.51 7.63
CA CYS A 160 2.39 7.79 6.74
C CYS A 160 2.26 9.21 6.18
N HIS A 161 3.14 10.10 6.60
CA HIS A 161 3.29 11.46 6.06
C HIS A 161 4.34 11.42 4.96
N GLU A 162 3.89 11.29 3.72
CA GLU A 162 4.76 11.11 2.55
C GLU A 162 5.81 12.22 2.43
N LEU A 163 5.36 13.44 2.22
CA LEU A 163 6.26 14.57 1.98
C LEU A 163 7.15 14.89 3.19
N ASP A 164 6.65 14.67 4.41
CA ASP A 164 7.47 14.77 5.62
C ASP A 164 8.51 13.65 5.73
N GLY A 165 8.35 12.53 5.00
CA GLY A 165 9.16 11.32 5.12
C GLY A 165 9.10 10.75 6.53
N THR A 166 7.92 10.71 7.16
CA THR A 166 7.73 10.24 8.54
C THR A 166 6.54 9.31 8.66
N VAL A 167 6.67 8.33 9.55
CA VAL A 167 5.53 7.58 10.09
C VAL A 167 5.26 8.08 11.49
N ARG A 168 4.02 8.42 11.80
CA ARG A 168 3.60 8.86 13.16
C ARG A 168 2.46 8.02 13.67
N GLU A 169 2.48 7.72 14.96
CA GLU A 169 1.34 7.17 15.67
C GLU A 169 0.69 8.28 16.50
N TYR A 170 -0.61 8.44 16.31
CA TYR A 170 -1.45 9.43 17.02
C TYR A 170 -2.37 8.69 17.97
N ASP A 171 -2.52 9.19 19.18
CA ASP A 171 -3.63 8.79 20.04
C ASP A 171 -4.96 9.36 19.50
N ASP A 172 -6.06 9.02 20.15
CA ASP A 172 -7.39 9.45 19.73
C ASP A 172 -7.70 10.94 19.99
N ALA A 173 -6.85 11.62 20.76
CA ALA A 173 -6.87 13.07 20.95
C ALA A 173 -6.02 13.83 19.90
N GLY A 174 -5.30 13.11 19.03
CA GLY A 174 -4.43 13.70 18.00
C GLY A 174 -3.03 14.07 18.49
N LYS A 175 -2.62 13.57 19.66
CA LYS A 175 -1.25 13.71 20.14
C LYS A 175 -0.36 12.66 19.48
N VAL A 176 0.79 13.07 18.96
CA VAL A 176 1.83 12.15 18.47
C VAL A 176 2.45 11.42 19.65
N VAL A 177 2.31 10.09 19.69
CA VAL A 177 2.83 9.23 20.77
C VAL A 177 4.07 8.44 20.34
N TRP A 178 4.26 8.28 19.02
CA TRP A 178 5.45 7.69 18.42
C TRP A 178 5.72 8.33 17.05
N SER A 179 6.99 8.39 16.65
CA SER A 179 7.38 8.93 15.34
C SER A 179 8.66 8.27 14.87
N TYR A 180 8.69 7.94 13.57
CA TYR A 180 9.87 7.49 12.86
C TYR A 180 10.14 8.40 11.66
N LYS A 181 11.35 8.94 11.58
CA LYS A 181 11.83 9.67 10.39
C LYS A 181 12.54 8.70 9.47
N LEU A 182 12.16 8.69 8.18
CA LEU A 182 12.75 7.81 7.20
C LEU A 182 14.27 7.98 7.17
N ASP A 183 14.99 6.89 7.44
CA ASP A 183 16.41 6.77 7.19
C ASP A 183 16.63 6.43 5.71
N LEU A 184 17.36 7.26 5.01
CA LEU A 184 17.64 7.08 3.59
C LEU A 184 18.70 5.99 3.31
N ALA A 185 19.26 5.37 4.35
CA ALA A 185 20.31 4.34 4.24
C ALA A 185 21.50 4.79 3.36
N GLY A 186 21.92 6.04 3.54
CA GLY A 186 23.03 6.64 2.78
C GLY A 186 22.67 7.09 1.35
N ARG A 187 21.44 6.89 0.92
CA ARG A 187 20.99 7.38 -0.40
C ARG A 187 20.76 8.89 -0.38
N PRO A 188 21.03 9.59 -1.49
CA PRO A 188 20.68 11.00 -1.60
C PRO A 188 19.15 11.16 -1.56
N ALA A 189 18.69 12.24 -0.93
CA ALA A 189 17.32 12.70 -1.11
C ALA A 189 17.15 13.06 -2.60
N SER A 190 16.27 12.35 -3.29
CA SER A 190 16.03 12.50 -4.73
C SER A 190 14.61 13.02 -4.95
N PRO A 191 14.33 13.73 -6.05
CA PRO A 191 12.94 14.05 -6.40
C PRO A 191 12.08 12.80 -6.65
N GLY A 192 12.70 11.61 -6.83
CA GLY A 192 11.99 10.36 -7.04
C GLY A 192 11.13 10.35 -8.30
N HIS A 193 10.21 9.38 -8.38
CA HIS A 193 9.27 9.29 -9.48
C HIS A 193 8.26 10.44 -9.42
N GLU A 194 8.01 11.09 -10.56
CA GLU A 194 7.07 12.22 -10.69
C GLU A 194 7.27 13.36 -9.67
N GLY A 195 8.48 13.51 -9.14
CA GLY A 195 8.80 14.57 -8.19
C GLY A 195 8.29 14.34 -6.76
N HIS A 196 7.84 13.13 -6.43
CA HIS A 196 7.38 12.80 -5.08
C HIS A 196 8.51 12.82 -4.04
N GLY A 197 9.73 12.59 -4.44
CA GLY A 197 10.89 12.63 -3.54
C GLY A 197 11.09 11.31 -2.79
N THR A 198 11.86 11.39 -1.71
CA THR A 198 12.13 10.23 -0.85
C THR A 198 11.11 10.22 0.28
N GLU A 199 10.05 9.48 0.12
CA GLU A 199 8.92 9.44 1.04
C GLU A 199 8.66 8.06 1.65
N VAL A 200 7.71 8.03 2.60
CA VAL A 200 7.08 6.81 3.10
C VAL A 200 5.69 6.67 2.46
N PHE A 201 5.33 5.47 2.05
CA PHE A 201 4.02 5.22 1.44
C PHE A 201 3.08 4.47 2.37
N ASN A 202 3.53 3.40 3.01
CA ASN A 202 2.71 2.54 3.84
C ASN A 202 3.47 2.07 5.09
N ALA A 203 2.74 1.75 6.14
CA ALA A 203 3.30 1.18 7.36
C ALA A 203 2.31 0.22 8.02
N LEU A 204 2.85 -0.89 8.56
CA LEU A 204 2.10 -1.89 9.32
C LEU A 204 2.70 -2.03 10.72
N ARG A 205 1.88 -1.83 11.76
CA ARG A 205 2.27 -2.14 13.14
C ARG A 205 2.08 -3.63 13.40
N LYS A 206 3.14 -4.30 13.82
CA LYS A 206 3.13 -5.71 14.23
C LYS A 206 2.68 -5.87 15.69
N PRO A 207 2.19 -7.07 16.08
CA PRO A 207 1.83 -7.35 17.47
C PRO A 207 2.99 -7.21 18.47
N ASP A 208 4.23 -7.41 18.03
CA ASP A 208 5.45 -7.25 18.85
C ASP A 208 5.88 -5.78 19.05
N GLY A 209 5.14 -4.83 18.45
CA GLY A 209 5.42 -3.40 18.51
C GLY A 209 6.30 -2.87 17.37
N ASN A 210 6.98 -3.72 16.63
CA ASN A 210 7.76 -3.31 15.45
C ASN A 210 6.86 -2.77 14.34
N THR A 211 7.42 -1.99 13.44
CA THR A 211 6.71 -1.42 12.29
C THR A 211 7.40 -1.78 11.00
N ILE A 212 6.66 -2.42 10.08
CA ILE A 212 7.10 -2.62 8.69
C ILE A 212 6.73 -1.37 7.91
N ILE A 213 7.66 -0.85 7.11
CA ILE A 213 7.50 0.41 6.37
C ILE A 213 7.84 0.17 4.90
N ALA A 214 6.92 0.58 4.02
CA ALA A 214 7.18 0.73 2.59
C ALA A 214 7.77 2.12 2.36
N GLY A 215 9.01 2.16 1.93
CA GLY A 215 9.79 3.38 1.77
C GLY A 215 9.46 4.15 0.47
N GLY A 216 8.34 3.89 -0.20
CA GLY A 216 7.95 4.61 -1.42
C GLY A 216 9.12 4.68 -2.41
N ASN A 217 9.46 5.87 -2.88
CA ASN A 217 10.61 6.11 -3.76
C ASN A 217 11.99 5.87 -3.13
N ASN A 218 12.07 5.53 -1.85
CA ASN A 218 13.30 5.00 -1.27
C ASN A 218 13.59 3.55 -1.73
N ASN A 219 12.69 2.97 -2.52
CA ASN A 219 12.86 1.71 -3.24
C ASN A 219 13.20 0.54 -2.31
N ARG A 220 12.61 0.50 -1.13
CA ARG A 220 12.84 -0.57 -0.17
C ARG A 220 11.64 -0.78 0.76
N VAL A 221 11.62 -1.96 1.37
CA VAL A 221 10.74 -2.29 2.50
C VAL A 221 11.61 -2.70 3.68
N PHE A 222 11.26 -2.26 4.88
CA PHE A 222 12.08 -2.52 6.05
C PHE A 222 11.25 -2.54 7.33
N GLU A 223 11.81 -3.13 8.39
CA GLU A 223 11.18 -3.22 9.72
C GLU A 223 12.03 -2.48 10.72
N VAL A 224 11.38 -1.65 11.55
CA VAL A 224 12.01 -0.91 12.64
C VAL A 224 11.42 -1.31 13.99
N THR A 225 12.24 -1.26 15.04
CA THR A 225 11.78 -1.41 16.44
C THR A 225 11.03 -0.15 16.89
N THR A 226 10.47 -0.20 18.09
CA THR A 226 9.83 0.96 18.74
C THR A 226 10.81 2.12 18.95
N GLU A 227 12.11 1.85 19.10
CA GLU A 227 13.18 2.83 19.22
C GLU A 227 13.67 3.36 17.85
N GLY A 228 13.09 2.86 16.74
CA GLY A 228 13.44 3.28 15.39
C GLY A 228 14.70 2.59 14.82
N LYS A 229 15.17 1.50 15.42
CA LYS A 229 16.31 0.72 14.90
C LYS A 229 15.82 -0.24 13.81
N THR A 230 16.42 -0.18 12.62
CA THR A 230 16.16 -1.15 11.54
C THR A 230 16.66 -2.54 11.95
N VAL A 231 15.79 -3.54 11.89
CA VAL A 231 16.07 -4.95 12.25
C VAL A 231 15.91 -5.91 11.07
N TRP A 232 15.33 -5.46 9.98
CA TRP A 232 15.17 -6.21 8.75
C TRP A 232 14.92 -5.22 7.59
N SER A 233 15.42 -5.52 6.40
CA SER A 233 15.13 -4.74 5.19
C SER A 233 15.26 -5.59 3.95
N ILE A 234 14.63 -5.16 2.85
CA ILE A 234 14.93 -5.55 1.48
C ILE A 234 15.20 -4.25 0.71
N ASP A 235 16.38 -4.13 0.15
CA ASP A 235 16.80 -3.01 -0.67
C ASP A 235 16.45 -3.23 -2.14
N HIS A 236 16.62 -2.18 -2.97
CA HIS A 236 16.10 -2.12 -4.33
C HIS A 236 16.59 -3.23 -5.28
N ASP A 237 17.81 -3.75 -5.08
CA ASP A 237 18.48 -4.75 -5.91
C ASP A 237 18.77 -6.07 -5.17
N GLU A 238 18.18 -6.26 -3.99
CA GLU A 238 18.50 -7.40 -3.14
C GLU A 238 17.75 -8.70 -3.51
N LEU A 239 16.65 -8.61 -4.25
CA LEU A 239 15.88 -9.76 -4.70
C LEU A 239 16.39 -10.24 -6.06
N PRO A 240 16.73 -11.54 -6.23
CA PRO A 240 17.26 -12.05 -7.49
C PRO A 240 16.35 -11.76 -8.69
N GLY A 241 16.86 -11.01 -9.68
CA GLY A 241 16.15 -10.67 -10.91
C GLY A 241 14.97 -9.71 -10.74
N ILE A 242 14.87 -9.02 -9.61
CA ILE A 242 13.82 -8.04 -9.33
C ILE A 242 14.46 -6.74 -8.83
N GLU A 243 14.10 -5.63 -9.44
CA GLU A 243 14.42 -4.30 -8.95
C GLU A 243 13.19 -3.69 -8.30
N LEU A 244 13.35 -3.18 -7.07
CA LEU A 244 12.29 -2.44 -6.39
C LEU A 244 12.34 -0.98 -6.83
N HIS A 245 11.16 -0.42 -7.11
CA HIS A 245 10.99 0.98 -7.43
C HIS A 245 10.14 1.68 -6.36
N TRP A 246 8.90 1.99 -6.64
CA TRP A 246 8.02 2.61 -5.67
C TRP A 246 7.28 1.54 -4.87
N VAL A 247 7.77 1.22 -3.67
CA VAL A 247 7.15 0.22 -2.80
C VAL A 247 5.92 0.82 -2.12
N THR A 248 4.74 0.21 -2.33
CA THR A 248 3.43 0.82 -2.00
C THR A 248 2.59 -0.02 -1.04
N SER A 249 1.77 -0.94 -1.55
CA SER A 249 0.90 -1.76 -0.72
C SER A 249 1.68 -2.73 0.15
N LEU A 250 1.14 -3.05 1.33
CA LEU A 250 1.72 -4.02 2.26
C LEU A 250 0.62 -4.95 2.81
N GLN A 251 0.91 -6.25 2.88
CA GLN A 251 0.14 -7.24 3.62
C GLN A 251 1.10 -8.19 4.32
N LEU A 252 1.04 -8.23 5.65
CA LEU A 252 1.79 -9.19 6.47
C LEU A 252 0.90 -10.39 6.77
N ARG A 253 1.34 -11.56 6.35
CA ARG A 253 0.64 -12.83 6.55
C ARG A 253 0.95 -13.41 7.95
N PRO A 254 0.04 -14.23 8.53
CA PRO A 254 0.29 -14.89 9.82
C PRO A 254 1.53 -15.78 9.85
N ASN A 255 1.92 -16.35 8.71
CA ASN A 255 3.16 -17.13 8.58
C ASN A 255 4.45 -16.28 8.54
N GLY A 256 4.32 -14.96 8.64
CA GLY A 256 5.42 -14.00 8.60
C GLY A 256 5.84 -13.57 7.19
N ASN A 257 5.26 -14.12 6.13
CA ASN A 257 5.53 -13.65 4.77
C ASN A 257 4.96 -12.24 4.56
N LEU A 258 5.65 -11.45 3.76
CA LEU A 258 5.24 -10.10 3.40
C LEU A 258 4.90 -10.05 1.92
N ILE A 259 3.69 -9.56 1.59
CA ILE A 259 3.30 -9.20 0.23
C ILE A 259 3.39 -7.67 0.12
N PHE A 260 4.02 -7.19 -0.94
CA PHE A 260 4.14 -5.75 -1.18
C PHE A 260 4.06 -5.38 -2.67
N GLY A 261 3.62 -4.14 -2.92
CA GLY A 261 3.54 -3.56 -4.26
C GLY A 261 4.87 -3.00 -4.72
N ASN A 262 5.19 -3.19 -6.01
CA ASN A 262 6.35 -2.66 -6.69
C ASN A 262 5.87 -1.80 -7.88
N THR A 263 5.35 -0.64 -7.56
CA THR A 263 4.75 0.29 -8.53
C THR A 263 5.83 0.99 -9.35
N HIS A 264 5.54 1.34 -10.61
CA HIS A 264 6.43 2.01 -11.57
C HIS A 264 7.71 1.23 -11.93
N ALA A 265 7.77 -0.06 -11.59
CA ALA A 265 8.94 -0.90 -11.83
C ALA A 265 9.11 -1.37 -13.29
N GLY A 266 8.16 -1.05 -14.15
CA GLY A 266 8.19 -1.45 -15.56
C GLY A 266 7.85 -2.92 -15.78
N LYS A 267 7.69 -3.30 -17.05
CA LYS A 267 7.23 -4.65 -17.43
C LYS A 267 8.25 -5.77 -17.12
N GLU A 268 9.48 -5.40 -16.86
CA GLU A 268 10.54 -6.38 -16.53
C GLU A 268 10.40 -6.87 -15.09
N ASN A 269 9.81 -6.07 -14.20
CA ASN A 269 9.61 -6.38 -12.80
C ASN A 269 8.17 -6.80 -12.48
N PRO A 270 7.93 -7.62 -11.44
CA PRO A 270 6.60 -7.92 -10.95
C PRO A 270 5.97 -6.70 -10.27
N GLN A 271 4.63 -6.61 -10.37
CA GLN A 271 3.82 -5.56 -9.73
C GLN A 271 3.55 -5.86 -8.25
N LEU A 272 3.41 -7.14 -7.88
CA LEU A 272 3.31 -7.59 -6.48
C LEU A 272 4.34 -8.70 -6.24
N ILE A 273 4.87 -8.73 -5.03
CA ILE A 273 5.91 -9.66 -4.62
C ILE A 273 5.57 -10.20 -3.24
N GLU A 274 5.59 -11.54 -3.05
CA GLU A 274 5.57 -12.15 -1.73
C GLU A 274 6.95 -12.70 -1.39
N VAL A 275 7.43 -12.36 -0.21
CA VAL A 275 8.72 -12.82 0.31
C VAL A 275 8.59 -13.44 1.69
N THR A 276 9.47 -14.40 2.00
CA THR A 276 9.69 -14.89 3.36
C THR A 276 10.56 -13.90 4.16
N ARG A 277 10.67 -14.12 5.47
CA ARG A 277 11.60 -13.35 6.33
C ARG A 277 13.06 -13.52 5.91
N ASP A 278 13.42 -14.65 5.30
CA ASP A 278 14.75 -14.92 4.74
C ASP A 278 14.93 -14.32 3.33
N LYS A 279 14.02 -13.42 2.92
CA LYS A 279 14.05 -12.69 1.64
C LYS A 279 13.92 -13.60 0.40
N LYS A 280 13.38 -14.81 0.57
CA LYS A 280 13.09 -15.69 -0.55
C LYS A 280 11.78 -15.26 -1.20
N VAL A 281 11.79 -15.00 -2.50
CA VAL A 281 10.58 -14.76 -3.29
C VAL A 281 9.81 -16.08 -3.42
N VAL A 282 8.54 -16.07 -2.99
CA VAL A 282 7.66 -17.26 -3.03
C VAL A 282 6.46 -17.09 -3.95
N TRP A 283 6.13 -15.87 -4.32
CA TRP A 283 5.10 -15.55 -5.30
C TRP A 283 5.29 -14.15 -5.89
N THR A 284 4.86 -14.00 -7.14
CA THR A 284 4.82 -12.71 -7.83
C THR A 284 3.57 -12.57 -8.68
N LEU A 285 3.06 -11.35 -8.83
CA LEU A 285 2.11 -10.97 -9.86
C LEU A 285 2.81 -10.16 -10.93
N LYS A 286 2.68 -10.60 -12.19
CA LYS A 286 3.13 -9.86 -13.36
C LYS A 286 2.03 -9.89 -14.43
N ASP A 287 1.03 -9.03 -14.26
CA ASP A 287 -0.15 -8.95 -15.12
C ASP A 287 -0.31 -7.55 -15.71
N PHE A 288 0.53 -7.22 -16.67
CA PHE A 288 0.48 -5.96 -17.41
C PHE A 288 -0.60 -5.93 -18.51
N GLN A 289 -1.36 -7.00 -18.67
CA GLN A 289 -2.53 -7.01 -19.55
C GLN A 289 -3.75 -6.39 -18.84
N THR A 290 -4.01 -6.81 -17.61
CA THR A 290 -5.15 -6.35 -16.80
C THR A 290 -4.84 -5.03 -16.11
N PHE A 291 -3.67 -4.95 -15.47
CA PHE A 291 -3.16 -3.79 -14.74
C PHE A 291 -2.02 -3.12 -15.52
N GLY A 292 -1.68 -1.91 -15.16
CA GLY A 292 -0.59 -1.16 -15.77
C GLY A 292 0.64 -1.11 -14.87
N ASN A 293 1.32 0.02 -14.93
CA ASN A 293 2.54 0.28 -14.16
C ASN A 293 2.28 1.17 -12.93
N ASP A 294 1.01 1.48 -12.64
CA ASP A 294 0.58 2.41 -11.57
C ASP A 294 -0.29 1.70 -10.50
N LEU A 295 0.04 0.45 -10.20
CA LEU A 295 -0.70 -0.39 -9.26
C LEU A 295 -0.33 -0.04 -7.80
N CYS A 296 -0.83 1.11 -7.30
CA CYS A 296 -0.57 1.59 -5.95
C CYS A 296 -1.45 0.93 -4.89
N ALA A 297 -2.71 0.62 -5.23
CA ALA A 297 -3.68 -0.01 -4.35
C ALA A 297 -3.94 -1.45 -4.77
N SER A 298 -3.61 -2.38 -3.89
CA SER A 298 -3.84 -3.81 -4.10
C SER A 298 -4.12 -4.55 -2.80
N GLN A 299 -4.86 -5.64 -2.91
CA GLN A 299 -5.12 -6.60 -1.86
C GLN A 299 -5.19 -8.00 -2.44
N VAL A 300 -4.37 -8.90 -1.91
CA VAL A 300 -4.56 -10.34 -2.08
C VAL A 300 -5.70 -10.77 -1.15
N ILE A 301 -6.77 -11.40 -1.69
CA ILE A 301 -8.06 -11.50 -1.00
C ILE A 301 -8.49 -12.91 -0.60
N ASN A 302 -7.87 -13.96 -1.12
CA ASN A 302 -8.12 -15.35 -0.72
C ASN A 302 -6.97 -15.89 0.14
N VAL A 303 -6.68 -15.18 1.21
CA VAL A 303 -5.64 -15.51 2.19
C VAL A 303 -6.28 -15.87 3.53
N GLU A 304 -5.48 -16.49 4.39
CA GLU A 304 -5.87 -16.86 5.75
C GLU A 304 -6.31 -15.66 6.59
N GLU A 305 -7.10 -15.91 7.64
CA GLU A 305 -7.44 -14.89 8.64
C GLU A 305 -6.19 -14.38 9.37
N GLY A 306 -6.25 -13.17 9.92
CA GLY A 306 -5.16 -12.56 10.68
C GLY A 306 -4.11 -11.82 9.84
N VAL A 307 -4.33 -11.63 8.53
CA VAL A 307 -3.49 -10.75 7.70
C VAL A 307 -3.58 -9.32 8.20
N ILE A 308 -2.42 -8.69 8.43
CA ILE A 308 -2.29 -7.25 8.76
C ILE A 308 -2.06 -6.48 7.45
N ARG A 309 -2.78 -5.38 7.24
CA ARG A 309 -2.70 -4.58 6.01
C ARG A 309 -2.90 -3.07 6.28
#